data_3e89fc05579a0a1d9ac93d4897e9bca5
#
_entry.id   3e89fc05579a0a1d9ac93d4897e9bca5
#
_cell.length_a   1.000
_cell.length_b   1.000
_cell.length_c   1.000
_cell.angle_alpha   90.00
_cell.angle_beta   90.00
_cell.angle_gamma   90.00
#
_symmetry.space_group_name_H-M   'P 1'
#
loop_
_entity.id
_entity.type
_entity.pdbx_description
1 polymer ?
#
loop_
_entity_poly.entity_id
_entity_poly.type
_entity_poly.pdbx_seq_one_letter_code
_entity_poly.pdbx_strand_id
1 'polypeptide(L)'
;MESKSTTAEKTKKIILHLCADLGSDSLFYQLSEEYEVIMIGEKIGVENYHPPKNVHGIIANPVCTEFSTAKCFTHVGDIEKGMFLVNHCLRIIKEAQPKWWVIENPFNGRLKEILGKPKYVYQPWEYGSPWTKKTALWGEFESPKPIYKNWEDVPKNEKLYIRPGRLKPGLVYFHKSAVDLIPEMQWAKESIKCDADIR
;
A
#
# COMPACT_ATOMS: atom_id res chain seq x y z
N MET A 1 11.21 0.11 52.98
CA MET A 1 9.93 0.21 52.24
C MET A 1 10.29 0.60 50.80
N GLU A 2 10.46 -0.36 49.90
CA GLU A 2 10.74 -0.09 48.50
C GLU A 2 9.40 0.13 47.77
N SER A 3 9.21 1.34 47.25
CA SER A 3 8.06 1.66 46.43
C SER A 3 8.24 0.99 45.05
N LYS A 4 7.50 -0.07 44.79
CA LYS A 4 7.35 -0.64 43.46
C LYS A 4 6.62 0.39 42.59
N SER A 5 7.37 1.07 41.76
CA SER A 5 6.85 1.86 40.64
C SER A 5 6.21 0.88 39.64
N THR A 6 4.90 0.77 39.65
CA THR A 6 4.11 0.07 38.64
C THR A 6 4.05 1.00 37.42
N THR A 7 4.94 0.81 36.47
CA THR A 7 4.82 1.39 35.13
C THR A 7 3.56 0.80 34.49
N ALA A 8 2.51 1.57 34.36
CA ALA A 8 1.33 1.18 33.62
C ALA A 8 1.74 0.89 32.17
N GLU A 9 1.60 -0.35 31.74
CA GLU A 9 1.81 -0.75 30.34
C GLU A 9 0.87 0.08 29.46
N LYS A 10 1.45 0.93 28.63
CA LYS A 10 0.70 1.77 27.71
C LYS A 10 0.10 0.86 26.63
N THR A 11 -1.21 0.70 26.64
CA THR A 11 -1.90 -0.13 25.62
C THR A 11 -1.60 0.38 24.22
N LYS A 12 -1.08 -0.51 23.37
CA LYS A 12 -0.75 -0.18 21.97
C LYS A 12 -2.00 0.12 21.17
N LYS A 13 -1.88 1.03 20.21
CA LYS A 13 -2.94 1.35 19.25
C LYS A 13 -2.97 0.29 18.15
N ILE A 14 -4.12 -0.31 17.91
CA ILE A 14 -4.27 -1.38 16.91
C ILE A 14 -4.39 -0.79 15.51
N ILE A 15 -3.53 -1.23 14.61
CA ILE A 15 -3.60 -0.96 13.16
C ILE A 15 -3.94 -2.27 12.46
N LEU A 16 -4.97 -2.28 11.63
CA LEU A 16 -5.24 -3.41 10.74
C LEU A 16 -4.62 -3.13 9.38
N HIS A 17 -3.91 -4.10 8.83
CA HIS A 17 -3.44 -4.07 7.45
C HIS A 17 -4.16 -5.18 6.68
N LEU A 18 -5.16 -4.79 5.87
CA LEU A 18 -6.03 -5.68 5.10
C LEU A 18 -5.44 -5.93 3.72
N CYS A 19 -5.58 -7.15 3.23
CA CYS A 19 -4.94 -7.64 2.01
C CYS A 19 -3.42 -7.43 2.06
N ALA A 20 -2.85 -7.68 3.24
CA ALA A 20 -1.43 -7.50 3.52
C ALA A 20 -0.64 -8.71 3.03
N ASP A 21 0.24 -8.49 2.03
CA ASP A 21 1.16 -9.54 1.57
C ASP A 21 2.46 -9.48 2.37
N LEU A 22 3.32 -8.50 2.08
CA LEU A 22 4.63 -8.34 2.72
C LEU A 22 4.64 -7.28 3.82
N GLY A 23 3.54 -6.57 4.02
CA GLY A 23 3.37 -5.59 5.09
C GLY A 23 4.15 -4.28 4.90
N SER A 24 4.67 -4.00 3.68
CA SER A 24 5.47 -2.80 3.40
C SER A 24 4.77 -1.50 3.78
N ASP A 25 3.47 -1.40 3.51
CA ASP A 25 2.70 -0.17 3.72
C ASP A 25 2.40 0.10 5.21
N SER A 26 2.58 -0.91 6.08
CA SER A 26 2.48 -0.78 7.53
C SER A 26 3.82 -0.82 8.26
N LEU A 27 4.94 -0.87 7.55
CA LEU A 27 6.27 -1.09 8.15
C LEU A 27 6.61 -0.09 9.27
N PHE A 28 6.33 1.20 9.07
CA PHE A 28 6.60 2.22 10.09
C PHE A 28 5.78 2.00 11.37
N TYR A 29 4.55 1.51 11.24
CA TYR A 29 3.74 1.14 12.40
C TYR A 29 4.27 -0.11 13.09
N GLN A 30 4.77 -1.10 12.32
CA GLN A 30 5.35 -2.33 12.86
C GLN A 30 6.64 -2.06 13.66
N LEU A 31 7.43 -1.07 13.24
CA LEU A 31 8.67 -0.67 13.92
C LEU A 31 8.43 0.24 15.15
N SER A 32 7.23 0.74 15.35
CA SER A 32 6.91 1.65 16.44
C SER A 32 6.37 0.90 17.65
N GLU A 33 6.87 1.21 18.83
CA GLU A 33 6.36 0.66 20.10
C GLU A 33 4.94 1.13 20.47
N GLU A 34 4.43 2.17 19.81
CA GLU A 34 3.09 2.71 20.05
C GLU A 34 1.98 1.89 19.42
N TYR A 35 2.31 1.06 18.42
CA TYR A 35 1.32 0.36 17.62
C TYR A 35 1.48 -1.14 17.69
N GLU A 36 0.35 -1.83 17.55
CA GLU A 36 0.25 -3.25 17.26
C GLU A 36 -0.36 -3.39 15.88
N VAL A 37 0.37 -3.99 14.93
CA VAL A 37 -0.11 -4.21 13.57
C VAL A 37 -0.60 -5.64 13.41
N ILE A 38 -1.88 -5.79 13.05
CA ILE A 38 -2.50 -7.06 12.71
C ILE A 38 -2.60 -7.12 11.19
N MET A 39 -1.83 -8.02 10.59
CA MET A 39 -1.81 -8.22 9.12
C MET A 39 -2.78 -9.32 8.74
N ILE A 40 -3.73 -9.00 7.87
CA ILE A 40 -4.72 -9.92 7.31
C ILE A 40 -4.38 -10.12 5.83
N GLY A 41 -3.54 -11.12 5.54
CA GLY A 41 -3.18 -11.56 4.20
C GLY A 41 -4.03 -12.73 3.72
N GLU A 42 -3.62 -13.35 2.62
CA GLU A 42 -4.33 -14.46 1.97
C GLU A 42 -4.64 -15.64 2.90
N LYS A 43 -3.71 -15.97 3.83
CA LYS A 43 -3.88 -17.11 4.75
C LYS A 43 -5.04 -16.94 5.73
N ILE A 44 -5.34 -15.71 6.14
CA ILE A 44 -6.44 -15.41 7.07
C ILE A 44 -7.71 -15.14 6.27
N GLY A 45 -7.58 -14.39 5.16
CA GLY A 45 -8.67 -13.95 4.33
C GLY A 45 -9.50 -12.82 4.94
N VAL A 46 -9.71 -11.75 4.21
CA VAL A 46 -10.54 -10.62 4.67
C VAL A 46 -12.04 -10.97 4.72
N GLU A 47 -12.45 -11.98 3.96
CA GLU A 47 -13.83 -12.44 3.85
C GLU A 47 -14.38 -12.99 5.17
N ASN A 48 -13.53 -13.69 5.94
CA ASN A 48 -13.91 -14.33 7.20
C ASN A 48 -13.43 -13.56 8.44
N TYR A 49 -12.68 -12.47 8.23
CA TYR A 49 -12.10 -11.72 9.32
C TYR A 49 -13.10 -10.75 9.95
N HIS A 50 -13.17 -10.75 11.28
CA HIS A 50 -13.90 -9.76 12.08
C HIS A 50 -12.91 -8.95 12.93
N PRO A 51 -13.00 -7.60 12.90
CA PRO A 51 -12.05 -6.76 13.59
C PRO A 51 -12.24 -6.81 15.11
N PRO A 52 -11.16 -6.66 15.89
CA PRO A 52 -11.26 -6.46 17.33
C PRO A 52 -11.88 -5.09 17.65
N LYS A 53 -12.24 -4.89 18.92
CA LYS A 53 -12.65 -3.56 19.41
C LYS A 53 -11.46 -2.59 19.44
N ASN A 54 -11.76 -1.29 19.32
CA ASN A 54 -10.78 -0.21 19.49
C ASN A 54 -9.67 -0.18 18.41
N VAL A 55 -9.98 -0.56 17.18
CA VAL A 55 -9.06 -0.37 16.05
C VAL A 55 -8.78 1.12 15.88
N HIS A 56 -7.51 1.48 15.87
CA HIS A 56 -7.08 2.86 15.70
C HIS A 56 -7.05 3.29 14.24
N GLY A 57 -6.54 2.46 13.36
CA GLY A 57 -6.44 2.75 11.94
C GLY A 57 -6.50 1.50 11.07
N ILE A 58 -6.85 1.69 9.80
CA ILE A 58 -6.92 0.61 8.81
C ILE A 58 -6.20 1.02 7.54
N ILE A 59 -5.27 0.18 7.08
CA ILE A 59 -4.65 0.23 5.75
C ILE A 59 -5.21 -0.95 4.97
N ALA A 60 -5.69 -0.73 3.75
CA ALA A 60 -6.21 -1.78 2.89
C ALA A 60 -5.62 -1.68 1.48
N ASN A 61 -5.02 -2.76 1.01
CA ASN A 61 -4.38 -2.88 -0.30
C ASN A 61 -5.02 -4.02 -1.10
N PRO A 62 -6.31 -3.91 -1.47
CA PRO A 62 -6.97 -4.94 -2.26
C PRO A 62 -6.29 -5.10 -3.61
N VAL A 63 -6.12 -6.35 -4.04
CA VAL A 63 -5.40 -6.70 -5.27
C VAL A 63 -5.94 -5.91 -6.46
N CYS A 64 -5.04 -5.22 -7.17
CA CYS A 64 -5.38 -4.33 -8.27
C CYS A 64 -5.50 -5.03 -9.64
N THR A 65 -5.21 -6.31 -9.74
CA THR A 65 -5.12 -7.05 -11.02
C THR A 65 -6.38 -6.92 -11.85
N GLU A 66 -7.55 -7.02 -11.22
CA GLU A 66 -8.85 -6.98 -11.91
C GLU A 66 -9.28 -5.53 -12.28
N PHE A 67 -8.65 -4.53 -11.66
CA PHE A 67 -8.89 -3.13 -11.98
C PHE A 67 -7.87 -2.55 -12.97
N SER A 68 -6.76 -3.27 -13.21
CA SER A 68 -5.63 -2.75 -13.98
C SER A 68 -5.95 -2.68 -15.48
N THR A 69 -5.67 -1.53 -16.08
CA THR A 69 -5.68 -1.35 -17.54
C THR A 69 -4.34 -1.72 -18.20
N ALA A 70 -3.32 -2.05 -17.41
CA ALA A 70 -1.98 -2.35 -17.92
C ALA A 70 -1.90 -3.67 -18.72
N LYS A 71 -2.86 -4.56 -18.53
CA LYS A 71 -2.95 -5.88 -19.21
C LYS A 71 -4.11 -5.95 -20.21
N CYS A 72 -4.59 -4.82 -20.71
CA CYS A 72 -5.78 -4.75 -21.56
C CYS A 72 -5.71 -5.60 -22.86
N PHE A 73 -4.52 -6.00 -23.29
CA PHE A 73 -4.35 -6.88 -24.46
C PHE A 73 -4.31 -8.37 -24.11
N THR A 74 -4.10 -8.74 -22.84
CA THR A 74 -3.92 -10.13 -22.41
C THR A 74 -4.93 -10.57 -21.34
N HIS A 75 -5.56 -9.63 -20.67
CA HIS A 75 -6.50 -9.91 -19.59
C HIS A 75 -7.56 -8.81 -19.52
N VAL A 76 -8.82 -9.21 -19.63
CA VAL A 76 -9.96 -8.35 -19.32
C VAL A 76 -10.26 -8.54 -17.83
N GLY A 77 -10.03 -7.50 -17.03
CA GLY A 77 -10.27 -7.58 -15.58
C GLY A 77 -11.73 -7.89 -15.23
N ASP A 78 -11.91 -8.79 -14.31
CA ASP A 78 -13.20 -9.14 -13.73
C ASP A 78 -13.49 -8.21 -12.54
N ILE A 79 -14.35 -7.22 -12.76
CA ILE A 79 -14.68 -6.22 -11.75
C ILE A 79 -15.38 -6.84 -10.53
N GLU A 80 -16.26 -7.81 -10.72
CA GLU A 80 -16.97 -8.46 -9.61
C GLU A 80 -15.98 -9.18 -8.69
N LYS A 81 -15.03 -9.90 -9.29
CA LYS A 81 -13.95 -10.56 -8.58
C LYS A 81 -13.04 -9.55 -7.85
N GLY A 82 -12.68 -8.44 -8.51
CA GLY A 82 -11.90 -7.38 -7.88
C GLY A 82 -12.63 -6.73 -6.70
N MET A 83 -13.93 -6.48 -6.85
CA MET A 83 -14.77 -5.89 -5.81
C MET A 83 -15.03 -6.81 -4.63
N PHE A 84 -14.86 -8.12 -4.76
CA PHE A 84 -14.98 -9.05 -3.64
C PHE A 84 -14.10 -8.62 -2.46
N LEU A 85 -12.81 -8.44 -2.69
CA LEU A 85 -11.88 -8.00 -1.64
C LEU A 85 -12.16 -6.58 -1.15
N VAL A 86 -12.48 -5.66 -2.07
CA VAL A 86 -12.80 -4.27 -1.72
C VAL A 86 -14.03 -4.21 -0.81
N ASN A 87 -15.08 -4.96 -1.12
CA ASN A 87 -16.31 -4.98 -0.32
C ASN A 87 -16.06 -5.54 1.08
N HIS A 88 -15.22 -6.56 1.22
CA HIS A 88 -14.83 -7.08 2.54
C HIS A 88 -13.97 -6.09 3.33
N CYS A 89 -13.06 -5.37 2.68
CA CYS A 89 -12.34 -4.27 3.33
C CYS A 89 -13.30 -3.19 3.83
N LEU A 90 -14.26 -2.77 3.02
CA LEU A 90 -15.28 -1.79 3.41
C LEU A 90 -16.16 -2.28 4.56
N ARG A 91 -16.53 -3.59 4.56
CA ARG A 91 -17.26 -4.22 5.67
C ARG A 91 -16.46 -4.13 6.97
N ILE A 92 -15.18 -4.52 6.95
CA ILE A 92 -14.31 -4.47 8.12
C ILE A 92 -14.16 -3.04 8.63
N ILE A 93 -13.96 -2.06 7.74
CA ILE A 93 -13.90 -0.64 8.10
C ILE A 93 -15.18 -0.20 8.80
N LYS A 94 -16.34 -0.58 8.26
CA LYS A 94 -17.64 -0.28 8.86
C LYS A 94 -17.84 -0.95 10.23
N GLU A 95 -17.40 -2.18 10.41
CA GLU A 95 -17.49 -2.92 11.68
C GLU A 95 -16.56 -2.34 12.74
N ALA A 96 -15.30 -2.01 12.34
CA ALA A 96 -14.27 -1.53 13.25
C ALA A 96 -14.46 -0.07 13.70
N GLN A 97 -15.06 0.77 12.86
CA GLN A 97 -15.20 2.22 13.05
C GLN A 97 -13.88 2.88 13.51
N PRO A 98 -12.78 2.75 12.73
CA PRO A 98 -11.48 3.25 13.13
C PRO A 98 -11.45 4.78 13.13
N LYS A 99 -10.41 5.39 13.77
CA LYS A 99 -10.21 6.84 13.72
C LYS A 99 -9.81 7.35 12.34
N TRP A 100 -9.15 6.51 11.56
CA TRP A 100 -8.79 6.76 10.17
C TRP A 100 -8.71 5.45 9.40
N TRP A 101 -8.90 5.53 8.10
CA TRP A 101 -8.73 4.39 7.21
C TRP A 101 -8.33 4.84 5.81
N VAL A 102 -7.65 3.97 5.10
CA VAL A 102 -7.21 4.19 3.72
C VAL A 102 -7.32 2.91 2.90
N ILE A 103 -7.86 3.03 1.70
CA ILE A 103 -7.78 2.02 0.64
C ILE A 103 -6.84 2.56 -0.44
N GLU A 104 -5.80 1.79 -0.76
CA GLU A 104 -4.83 2.10 -1.81
C GLU A 104 -5.11 1.29 -3.07
N ASN A 105 -5.00 1.96 -4.24
CA ASN A 105 -4.97 1.25 -5.52
C ASN A 105 -4.32 2.15 -6.60
N PRO A 106 -3.78 1.59 -7.71
CA PRO A 106 -3.27 2.41 -8.81
C PRO A 106 -4.33 3.37 -9.38
N PHE A 107 -3.97 4.65 -9.51
CA PHE A 107 -4.88 5.68 -10.01
C PHE A 107 -5.41 5.41 -11.43
N ASN A 108 -4.58 4.79 -12.28
CA ASN A 108 -4.96 4.47 -13.66
C ASN A 108 -5.87 3.23 -13.75
N GLY A 109 -6.15 2.56 -12.63
CA GLY A 109 -7.09 1.46 -12.55
C GLY A 109 -8.56 1.91 -12.59
N ARG A 110 -9.47 0.94 -12.78
CA ARG A 110 -10.92 1.15 -12.87
C ARG A 110 -11.62 1.33 -11.52
N LEU A 111 -10.93 1.12 -10.40
CA LEU A 111 -11.54 1.23 -9.06
C LEU A 111 -12.15 2.61 -8.80
N LYS A 112 -11.57 3.68 -9.37
CA LYS A 112 -12.11 5.05 -9.30
C LYS A 112 -13.49 5.21 -9.96
N GLU A 113 -13.84 4.34 -10.91
CA GLU A 113 -15.15 4.35 -11.57
C GLU A 113 -16.25 3.86 -10.62
N ILE A 114 -15.86 3.09 -9.60
CA ILE A 114 -16.75 2.46 -8.62
C ILE A 114 -16.75 3.24 -7.30
N LEU A 115 -15.58 3.50 -6.72
CA LEU A 115 -15.45 4.22 -5.46
C LEU A 115 -15.51 5.75 -5.62
N GLY A 116 -15.57 6.24 -6.88
CA GLY A 116 -15.57 7.67 -7.17
C GLY A 116 -14.20 8.32 -7.00
N LYS A 117 -14.20 9.64 -6.88
CA LYS A 117 -12.98 10.44 -6.79
C LYS A 117 -12.18 10.09 -5.54
N PRO A 118 -10.88 9.70 -5.68
CA PRO A 118 -10.03 9.47 -4.53
C PRO A 118 -9.82 10.76 -3.73
N LYS A 119 -9.65 10.62 -2.42
CA LYS A 119 -9.34 11.75 -1.54
C LYS A 119 -7.96 12.33 -1.81
N TYR A 120 -7.00 11.46 -2.12
CA TYR A 120 -5.63 11.86 -2.39
C TYR A 120 -5.04 11.04 -3.55
N VAL A 121 -4.19 11.68 -4.34
CA VAL A 121 -3.44 11.02 -5.43
C VAL A 121 -2.00 11.51 -5.35
N TYR A 122 -1.05 10.57 -5.40
CA TYR A 122 0.36 10.90 -5.29
C TYR A 122 1.23 10.06 -6.23
N GLN A 123 2.46 10.49 -6.35
CA GLN A 123 3.56 9.75 -6.96
C GLN A 123 4.60 9.44 -5.90
N PRO A 124 5.21 8.25 -5.87
CA PRO A 124 6.27 7.92 -4.91
C PRO A 124 7.43 8.92 -4.90
N TRP A 125 7.75 9.51 -6.05
CA TRP A 125 8.81 10.51 -6.15
C TRP A 125 8.51 11.79 -5.33
N GLU A 126 7.26 12.13 -5.11
CA GLU A 126 6.87 13.27 -4.25
C GLU A 126 7.32 13.07 -2.80
N TYR A 127 7.67 11.82 -2.44
CA TYR A 127 8.17 11.41 -1.11
C TYR A 127 9.60 10.85 -1.14
N GLY A 128 10.35 11.09 -2.23
CA GLY A 128 11.77 10.76 -2.32
C GLY A 128 12.08 9.45 -3.04
N SER A 129 11.09 8.65 -3.41
CA SER A 129 11.33 7.44 -4.20
C SER A 129 11.66 7.79 -5.66
N PRO A 130 12.75 7.28 -6.25
CA PRO A 130 13.20 7.69 -7.58
C PRO A 130 12.41 7.07 -8.75
N TRP A 131 11.10 6.82 -8.56
CA TRP A 131 10.24 6.20 -9.57
C TRP A 131 8.81 6.75 -9.55
N THR A 132 8.05 6.38 -10.59
CA THR A 132 6.64 6.72 -10.73
C THR A 132 5.74 5.49 -10.53
N LYS A 133 4.72 5.65 -9.71
CA LYS A 133 3.55 4.75 -9.57
C LYS A 133 2.38 5.62 -9.14
N LYS A 134 1.66 6.22 -10.08
CA LYS A 134 0.54 7.09 -9.71
C LYS A 134 -0.50 6.31 -8.91
N THR A 135 -0.59 6.64 -7.63
CA THR A 135 -1.36 5.91 -6.62
C THR A 135 -2.52 6.76 -6.13
N ALA A 136 -3.66 6.14 -5.94
CA ALA A 136 -4.87 6.75 -5.43
C ALA A 136 -5.22 6.21 -4.05
N LEU A 137 -5.64 7.10 -3.17
CA LEU A 137 -6.05 6.80 -1.80
C LEU A 137 -7.49 7.26 -1.59
N TRP A 138 -8.34 6.35 -1.15
CA TRP A 138 -9.71 6.60 -0.69
C TRP A 138 -9.76 6.41 0.82
N GLY A 139 -10.55 7.20 1.53
CA GLY A 139 -10.73 7.02 2.95
C GLY A 139 -10.86 8.29 3.76
N GLU A 140 -10.76 8.11 5.07
CA GLU A 140 -10.77 9.19 6.07
C GLU A 140 -9.41 9.23 6.76
N PHE A 141 -8.54 10.12 6.31
CA PHE A 141 -7.19 10.29 6.80
C PHE A 141 -6.72 11.74 6.57
N GLU A 142 -5.67 12.15 7.26
CA GLU A 142 -5.00 13.41 6.98
C GLU A 142 -4.09 13.24 5.74
N SER A 143 -4.31 14.09 4.73
CA SER A 143 -3.51 14.01 3.50
C SER A 143 -2.07 14.41 3.75
N PRO A 144 -1.10 13.57 3.41
CA PRO A 144 0.31 13.87 3.63
C PRO A 144 0.76 15.02 2.71
N LYS A 145 1.72 15.82 3.18
CA LYS A 145 2.32 16.88 2.38
C LYS A 145 3.50 16.31 1.59
N PRO A 146 3.59 16.57 0.26
CA PRO A 146 4.74 16.15 -0.53
C PRO A 146 6.03 16.80 -0.01
N ILE A 147 7.12 16.04 -0.02
CA ILE A 147 8.47 16.52 0.31
C ILE A 147 9.05 17.23 -0.92
N TYR A 148 8.87 16.65 -2.09
CA TYR A 148 9.35 17.19 -3.36
C TYR A 148 8.18 17.69 -4.22
N LYS A 149 8.35 18.88 -4.81
CA LYS A 149 7.37 19.46 -5.73
C LYS A 149 7.71 19.23 -7.20
N ASN A 150 9.01 19.08 -7.51
CA ASN A 150 9.50 18.84 -8.85
C ASN A 150 10.31 17.56 -8.88
N TRP A 151 10.20 16.81 -9.97
CA TRP A 151 10.98 15.60 -10.19
C TRP A 151 12.49 15.85 -10.20
N GLU A 152 12.91 17.03 -10.67
CA GLU A 152 14.30 17.44 -10.80
C GLU A 152 15.02 17.48 -9.44
N ASP A 153 14.27 17.78 -8.37
CA ASP A 153 14.78 17.90 -7.00
C ASP A 153 14.93 16.53 -6.29
N VAL A 154 14.32 15.48 -6.87
CA VAL A 154 14.36 14.13 -6.27
C VAL A 154 15.72 13.47 -6.50
N PRO A 155 16.33 12.85 -5.48
CA PRO A 155 17.54 12.04 -5.68
C PRO A 155 17.32 10.96 -6.74
N LYS A 156 18.19 10.92 -7.75
CA LYS A 156 18.09 9.97 -8.87
C LYS A 156 18.80 8.67 -8.54
N ASN A 157 18.31 7.59 -9.14
CA ASN A 157 19.01 6.32 -9.13
C ASN A 157 19.21 5.87 -10.58
N GLU A 158 20.44 5.98 -11.05
CA GLU A 158 20.83 5.67 -12.44
C GLU A 158 20.67 4.19 -12.81
N LYS A 159 20.52 3.32 -11.80
CA LYS A 159 20.32 1.87 -12.00
C LYS A 159 18.88 1.52 -12.36
N LEU A 160 17.96 2.49 -12.25
CA LEU A 160 16.55 2.25 -12.61
C LEU A 160 16.35 2.34 -14.12
N TYR A 161 15.69 1.33 -14.66
CA TYR A 161 15.36 1.30 -16.07
C TYR A 161 14.29 2.34 -16.42
N ILE A 162 14.60 3.16 -17.43
CA ILE A 162 13.65 4.09 -18.03
C ILE A 162 13.20 3.50 -19.36
N ARG A 163 11.90 3.17 -19.47
CA ARG A 163 11.32 2.68 -20.71
C ARG A 163 11.48 3.70 -21.83
N PRO A 164 11.83 3.27 -23.08
CA PRO A 164 11.89 4.17 -24.24
C PRO A 164 10.63 5.03 -24.37
N GLY A 165 10.83 6.33 -24.59
CA GLY A 165 9.74 7.33 -24.67
C GLY A 165 9.21 7.80 -23.31
N ARG A 166 9.82 7.42 -22.20
CA ARG A 166 9.51 7.96 -20.86
C ARG A 166 10.69 8.78 -20.33
N LEU A 167 10.37 9.76 -19.48
CA LEU A 167 11.40 10.62 -18.84
C LEU A 167 11.72 10.17 -17.41
N LYS A 168 10.94 9.27 -16.84
CA LYS A 168 11.04 8.83 -15.45
C LYS A 168 10.90 7.32 -15.38
N PRO A 169 11.66 6.64 -14.49
CA PRO A 169 11.47 5.22 -14.24
C PRO A 169 10.08 4.97 -13.65
N GLY A 170 9.46 3.88 -14.07
CA GLY A 170 8.22 3.39 -13.47
C GLY A 170 8.49 2.18 -12.59
N LEU A 171 7.78 2.06 -11.48
CA LEU A 171 7.93 0.91 -10.58
C LEU A 171 7.79 -0.44 -11.30
N VAL A 172 6.95 -0.49 -12.33
CA VAL A 172 6.68 -1.71 -13.14
C VAL A 172 7.83 -2.08 -14.08
N TYR A 173 8.86 -1.24 -14.21
CA TYR A 173 9.94 -1.40 -15.19
C TYR A 173 11.33 -1.43 -14.56
N PHE A 174 11.45 -1.93 -13.35
CA PHE A 174 12.76 -2.17 -12.77
C PHE A 174 13.42 -3.38 -13.43
N HIS A 175 14.71 -3.28 -13.69
CA HIS A 175 15.48 -4.47 -13.97
C HIS A 175 15.60 -5.31 -12.70
N LYS A 176 15.48 -6.64 -12.79
CA LYS A 176 15.55 -7.53 -11.63
C LYS A 176 16.77 -7.27 -10.75
N SER A 177 17.93 -7.01 -11.35
CA SER A 177 19.15 -6.66 -10.63
C SER A 177 19.06 -5.34 -9.86
N ALA A 178 18.13 -4.44 -10.19
CA ALA A 178 17.96 -3.18 -9.47
C ALA A 178 17.29 -3.38 -8.10
N VAL A 179 16.48 -4.44 -7.95
CA VAL A 179 15.85 -4.77 -6.67
C VAL A 179 16.89 -5.10 -5.60
N ASP A 180 18.00 -5.74 -5.99
CA ASP A 180 19.10 -6.07 -5.08
C ASP A 180 19.87 -4.83 -4.58
N LEU A 181 19.73 -3.70 -5.28
CA LEU A 181 20.48 -2.47 -5.04
C LEU A 181 19.65 -1.37 -4.36
N ILE A 182 18.36 -1.58 -4.21
CA ILE A 182 17.44 -0.62 -3.60
C ILE A 182 16.88 -1.23 -2.32
N PRO A 183 17.38 -0.82 -1.13
CA PRO A 183 16.93 -1.39 0.14
C PRO A 183 15.41 -1.36 0.30
N GLU A 184 14.76 -0.29 -0.15
CA GLU A 184 13.31 -0.10 -0.08
C GLU A 184 12.52 -1.07 -0.96
N MET A 185 13.19 -1.76 -1.88
CA MET A 185 12.59 -2.72 -2.80
C MET A 185 12.85 -4.19 -2.44
N GLN A 186 13.58 -4.45 -1.34
CA GLN A 186 13.91 -5.84 -0.92
C GLN A 186 12.66 -6.70 -0.70
N TRP A 187 11.56 -6.07 -0.26
CA TRP A 187 10.26 -6.73 -0.14
C TRP A 187 9.74 -7.32 -1.46
N ALA A 188 10.10 -6.74 -2.60
CA ALA A 188 9.67 -7.21 -3.92
C ALA A 188 10.50 -8.40 -4.43
N LYS A 189 11.66 -8.67 -3.81
CA LYS A 189 12.61 -9.68 -4.27
C LYS A 189 12.01 -11.07 -4.35
N GLU A 190 11.22 -11.47 -3.36
CA GLU A 190 10.56 -12.77 -3.30
C GLU A 190 9.40 -12.90 -4.30
N SER A 191 8.77 -11.77 -4.65
CA SER A 191 7.67 -11.71 -5.61
C SER A 191 8.16 -11.73 -7.06
N ILE A 192 9.44 -11.38 -7.30
CA ILE A 192 10.03 -11.31 -8.63
C ILE A 192 10.63 -12.66 -9.01
N LYS A 193 9.88 -13.46 -9.75
CA LYS A 193 10.31 -14.79 -10.23
C LYS A 193 11.19 -14.71 -11.48
N CYS A 194 10.97 -13.72 -12.33
CA CYS A 194 11.72 -13.50 -13.56
C CYS A 194 11.64 -12.03 -13.99
N ASP A 195 12.44 -11.63 -15.00
CA ASP A 195 12.41 -10.25 -15.52
C ASP A 195 11.06 -9.84 -16.12
N ALA A 196 10.20 -10.82 -16.47
CA ALA A 196 8.83 -10.56 -16.91
C ALA A 196 7.89 -10.11 -15.77
N ASP A 197 8.21 -10.43 -14.52
CA ASP A 197 7.43 -10.00 -13.35
C ASP A 197 7.67 -8.54 -12.99
N ILE A 198 8.67 -7.91 -13.61
CA ILE A 198 9.04 -6.50 -13.47
C ILE A 198 8.31 -5.62 -14.53
N ARG A 199 7.23 -6.08 -15.08
CA ARG A 199 6.47 -5.35 -16.11
C ARG A 199 5.50 -4.34 -15.56
#